data_e30d8cf32131460f619bd3af08c08bcc
#
_entry.id   e30d8cf32131460f619bd3af08c08bcc
#
_cell.length_a   1.000
_cell.length_b   1.000
_cell.length_c   1.000
_cell.angle_alpha   90.00
_cell.angle_beta   90.00
_cell.angle_gamma   90.00
#
_symmetry.space_group_name_H-M   'P 1'
#
loop_
_entity.id
_entity.type
_entity.pdbx_description
1 polymer ?
#
loop_
_entity_poly.entity_id
_entity_poly.type
_entity_poly.pdbx_seq_one_letter_code
_entity_poly.pdbx_strand_id
1 'polypeptide(L)'
;MALRPAVSSVLASPRVAYVRKKIANGRNHFHLKSGQLRALLFSGETRKILFSGRPDWINDIKIGFRPLPHQIEFGPVTEDSFQRFDIVVPLTLAALEETRRHAPLLKMALPLPTAESVRLCDDKHEFNQALVKAGFGRHIPKMAQGLVLTPPYILKKRIGEWGNGCYIIRNKDDEEAQRERILDPDYFCQEFIPGSTEFATHILFVDGRIVKALNIKYELTGEAPIKGQDAERLRIIRRCKYLDLFALVLRTVQYQGLCCVNYKVAKGQPFLLEINPRFGGSLAPYFFSFLNHLH
;
A
#
# COMPACT_ATOMS: atom_id res chain seq x y z
N MET A 1 20.40 24.27 -33.60
CA MET A 1 21.51 23.82 -32.73
C MET A 1 20.93 22.86 -31.70
N ALA A 2 21.01 21.58 -32.02
CA ALA A 2 20.43 20.50 -31.22
C ALA A 2 21.53 19.86 -30.39
N LEU A 3 21.43 19.93 -29.08
CA LEU A 3 22.25 19.14 -28.17
C LEU A 3 21.47 18.89 -26.88
N ARG A 4 20.90 17.71 -26.73
CA ARG A 4 20.80 16.90 -25.48
C ARG A 4 20.06 15.57 -25.69
N PRO A 5 20.76 14.49 -26.10
CA PRO A 5 20.28 13.15 -25.77
C PRO A 5 21.23 12.34 -24.85
N ALA A 6 22.24 12.95 -24.22
CA ALA A 6 23.29 12.18 -23.53
C ALA A 6 22.98 11.78 -22.05
N VAL A 7 22.02 12.41 -21.36
CA VAL A 7 21.78 12.14 -19.94
C VAL A 7 20.88 10.93 -19.70
N SER A 8 19.98 10.63 -20.65
CA SER A 8 19.04 9.51 -20.52
C SER A 8 19.70 8.13 -20.64
N SER A 9 20.74 8.00 -21.50
CA SER A 9 21.40 6.72 -21.75
C SER A 9 22.33 6.26 -20.63
N VAL A 10 22.98 7.20 -19.92
CA VAL A 10 23.86 6.90 -18.78
C VAL A 10 23.07 6.35 -17.59
N LEU A 11 21.84 6.82 -17.36
CA LEU A 11 21.00 6.34 -16.27
C LEU A 11 20.44 4.91 -16.51
N ALA A 12 20.45 4.43 -17.73
CA ALA A 12 20.00 3.09 -18.13
C ALA A 12 21.09 2.02 -18.10
N SER A 13 22.35 2.37 -17.82
CA SER A 13 23.43 1.39 -17.84
C SER A 13 23.28 0.36 -16.71
N PRO A 14 23.57 -0.95 -16.96
CA PRO A 14 23.48 -2.00 -15.95
C PRO A 14 24.30 -1.72 -14.69
N ARG A 15 25.45 -1.06 -14.84
CA ARG A 15 26.31 -0.65 -13.71
C ARG A 15 25.64 0.40 -12.83
N VAL A 16 24.99 1.41 -13.42
CA VAL A 16 24.25 2.45 -12.67
C VAL A 16 23.06 1.84 -11.97
N ALA A 17 22.32 0.94 -12.63
CA ALA A 17 21.20 0.23 -12.02
C ALA A 17 21.67 -0.62 -10.82
N TYR A 18 22.76 -1.35 -10.95
CA TYR A 18 23.37 -2.14 -9.88
C TYR A 18 23.77 -1.26 -8.68
N VAL A 19 24.50 -0.16 -8.93
CA VAL A 19 24.91 0.78 -7.86
C VAL A 19 23.71 1.38 -7.15
N ARG A 20 22.68 1.81 -7.90
CA ARG A 20 21.42 2.34 -7.30
C ARG A 20 20.73 1.30 -6.42
N LYS A 21 20.66 0.04 -6.87
CA LYS A 21 20.07 -1.07 -6.08
C LYS A 21 20.87 -1.33 -4.82
N LYS A 22 22.21 -1.34 -4.89
CA LYS A 22 23.09 -1.51 -3.73
C LYS A 22 22.93 -0.39 -2.70
N ILE A 23 22.87 0.87 -3.17
CA ILE A 23 22.62 2.04 -2.29
C ILE A 23 21.23 1.95 -1.65
N ALA A 24 20.21 1.57 -2.40
CA ALA A 24 18.85 1.44 -1.88
C ALA A 24 18.76 0.34 -0.81
N ASN A 25 19.36 -0.82 -1.07
CA ASN A 25 19.41 -1.93 -0.11
C ASN A 25 20.17 -1.50 1.16
N GLY A 26 21.29 -0.79 1.03
CA GLY A 26 22.02 -0.25 2.17
C GLY A 26 21.18 0.74 2.99
N ARG A 27 20.44 1.64 2.33
CA ARG A 27 19.54 2.59 3.03
C ARG A 27 18.37 1.90 3.72
N ASN A 28 17.75 0.92 3.08
CA ASN A 28 16.67 0.14 3.67
C ASN A 28 17.17 -0.67 4.87
N HIS A 29 18.36 -1.28 4.75
CA HIS A 29 19.00 -1.99 5.84
C HIS A 29 19.34 -1.04 7.01
N PHE A 30 19.91 0.13 6.73
CA PHE A 30 20.18 1.15 7.74
C PHE A 30 18.90 1.61 8.43
N HIS A 31 17.84 1.87 7.68
CA HIS A 31 16.53 2.26 8.22
C HIS A 31 15.97 1.17 9.14
N LEU A 32 16.04 -0.10 8.70
CA LEU A 32 15.63 -1.23 9.52
C LEU A 32 16.44 -1.31 10.82
N LYS A 33 17.78 -1.31 10.74
CA LYS A 33 18.65 -1.47 11.91
C LYS A 33 18.56 -0.29 12.88
N SER A 34 18.52 0.94 12.39
CA SER A 34 18.36 2.13 13.23
C SER A 34 16.97 2.16 13.90
N GLY A 35 15.92 1.71 13.18
CA GLY A 35 14.60 1.57 13.75
C GLY A 35 14.53 0.49 14.83
N GLN A 36 15.14 -0.67 14.59
CA GLN A 36 15.27 -1.76 15.58
C GLN A 36 16.02 -1.32 16.83
N LEU A 37 17.15 -0.60 16.67
CA LEU A 37 17.90 -0.07 17.80
C LEU A 37 17.06 0.92 18.62
N ARG A 38 16.35 1.83 17.97
CA ARG A 38 15.43 2.75 18.67
C ARG A 38 14.32 1.97 19.39
N ALA A 39 13.71 0.98 18.73
CA ALA A 39 12.70 0.15 19.37
C ALA A 39 13.24 -0.57 20.60
N LEU A 40 14.46 -1.09 20.59
CA LEU A 40 15.11 -1.70 21.74
C LEU A 40 15.36 -0.72 22.88
N LEU A 41 15.83 0.49 22.58
CA LEU A 41 16.13 1.52 23.58
C LEU A 41 14.86 2.10 24.24
N PHE A 42 13.77 2.11 23.51
CA PHE A 42 12.48 2.68 23.95
C PHE A 42 11.37 1.62 24.03
N SER A 43 11.72 0.32 23.94
CA SER A 43 10.75 -0.74 24.14
C SER A 43 10.25 -0.71 25.59
N GLY A 44 8.96 -0.55 25.72
CA GLY A 44 8.26 -0.80 26.97
C GLY A 44 8.24 -2.31 27.28
N GLU A 45 7.19 -2.76 27.90
CA GLU A 45 6.99 -4.18 28.27
C GLU A 45 7.08 -5.12 27.07
N THR A 46 7.59 -6.33 27.31
CA THR A 46 7.52 -7.45 26.37
C THR A 46 6.06 -7.78 26.07
N ARG A 47 5.70 -7.86 24.80
CA ARG A 47 4.33 -8.14 24.36
C ARG A 47 4.26 -9.46 23.61
N LYS A 48 3.15 -10.17 23.76
CA LYS A 48 2.77 -11.31 22.95
C LYS A 48 1.90 -10.84 21.78
N ILE A 49 2.33 -11.09 20.57
CA ILE A 49 1.71 -10.56 19.36
C ILE A 49 1.33 -11.71 18.43
N LEU A 50 0.06 -11.81 18.09
CA LEU A 50 -0.43 -12.71 17.05
C LEU A 50 -0.52 -11.97 15.72
N PHE A 51 0.10 -12.51 14.69
CA PHE A 51 -0.15 -12.14 13.30
C PHE A 51 -1.06 -13.19 12.66
N SER A 52 -2.12 -12.76 11.97
CA SER A 52 -2.98 -13.70 11.24
C SER A 52 -2.20 -14.42 10.14
N GLY A 53 -2.69 -15.60 9.72
CA GLY A 53 -2.00 -16.42 8.72
C GLY A 53 -1.85 -15.74 7.36
N ARG A 54 -0.61 -15.38 7.02
CA ARG A 54 -0.19 -14.91 5.68
C ARG A 54 1.23 -15.42 5.45
N PRO A 55 1.41 -16.65 4.92
CA PRO A 55 2.70 -17.31 4.82
C PRO A 55 3.80 -16.49 4.16
N ASP A 56 3.45 -15.76 3.09
CA ASP A 56 4.38 -14.94 2.30
C ASP A 56 5.09 -13.84 3.11
N TRP A 57 4.50 -13.42 4.23
CA TRP A 57 5.02 -12.29 5.03
C TRP A 57 5.71 -12.70 6.32
N ILE A 58 5.64 -13.98 6.69
CA ILE A 58 6.18 -14.51 7.96
C ILE A 58 7.67 -14.18 8.11
N ASN A 59 8.46 -14.47 7.08
CA ASN A 59 9.91 -14.23 7.14
C ASN A 59 10.26 -12.75 7.30
N ASP A 60 9.57 -11.87 6.59
CA ASP A 60 9.80 -10.43 6.66
C ASP A 60 9.41 -9.88 8.04
N ILE A 61 8.29 -10.33 8.61
CA ILE A 61 7.88 -9.97 9.96
C ILE A 61 8.94 -10.45 10.97
N LYS A 62 9.37 -11.71 10.89
CA LYS A 62 10.43 -12.26 11.76
C LYS A 62 11.73 -11.46 11.68
N ILE A 63 12.14 -11.02 10.48
CA ILE A 63 13.33 -10.16 10.30
C ILE A 63 13.16 -8.84 11.04
N GLY A 64 11.98 -8.22 10.98
CA GLY A 64 11.68 -6.97 11.68
C GLY A 64 11.76 -7.11 13.20
N PHE A 65 11.24 -8.21 13.73
CA PHE A 65 11.12 -8.44 15.19
C PHE A 65 12.33 -9.14 15.82
N ARG A 66 13.21 -9.74 15.02
CA ARG A 66 14.32 -10.62 15.51
C ARG A 66 15.12 -10.09 16.69
N PRO A 67 15.50 -8.79 16.74
CA PRO A 67 16.29 -8.26 17.87
C PRO A 67 15.41 -7.75 19.03
N LEU A 68 14.08 -7.80 18.92
CA LEU A 68 13.18 -7.20 19.90
C LEU A 68 12.70 -8.24 20.92
N PRO A 69 12.39 -7.82 22.16
CA PRO A 69 12.00 -8.75 23.22
C PRO A 69 10.58 -9.30 23.10
N HIS A 70 9.84 -8.92 22.04
CA HIS A 70 8.47 -9.34 21.83
C HIS A 70 8.37 -10.80 21.39
N GLN A 71 7.34 -11.51 21.86
CA GLN A 71 6.98 -12.84 21.40
C GLN A 71 5.98 -12.73 20.25
N ILE A 72 6.32 -13.29 19.09
CA ILE A 72 5.45 -13.26 17.91
C ILE A 72 5.02 -14.66 17.52
N GLU A 73 3.74 -14.83 17.27
CA GLU A 73 3.13 -16.07 16.77
C GLU A 73 2.35 -15.78 15.48
N PHE A 74 2.13 -16.83 14.68
CA PHE A 74 1.40 -16.79 13.43
C PHE A 74 0.32 -17.85 13.43
N GLY A 75 -0.91 -17.47 13.13
CA GLY A 75 -2.03 -18.41 13.13
C GLY A 75 -3.36 -17.76 12.83
N PRO A 76 -4.46 -18.53 12.83
CA PRO A 76 -5.80 -17.97 12.67
C PRO A 76 -6.14 -17.08 13.86
N VAL A 77 -6.94 -16.05 13.58
CA VAL A 77 -7.58 -15.26 14.64
C VAL A 77 -8.80 -16.01 15.11
N THR A 78 -8.88 -16.25 16.42
CA THR A 78 -9.99 -16.92 17.11
C THR A 78 -10.32 -16.15 18.37
N GLU A 79 -11.45 -16.43 18.99
CA GLU A 79 -11.83 -15.81 20.27
C GLU A 79 -10.75 -15.99 21.36
N ASP A 80 -10.19 -17.20 21.47
CA ASP A 80 -9.09 -17.51 22.41
C ASP A 80 -7.83 -16.65 22.18
N SER A 81 -7.61 -16.17 20.95
CA SER A 81 -6.48 -15.29 20.63
C SER A 81 -6.48 -14.02 21.48
N PHE A 82 -7.63 -13.49 21.82
CA PHE A 82 -7.76 -12.22 22.57
C PHE A 82 -7.47 -12.37 24.07
N GLN A 83 -7.50 -13.59 24.59
CA GLN A 83 -7.07 -13.91 25.96
C GLN A 83 -5.57 -14.15 26.03
N ARG A 84 -4.99 -14.77 25.02
CA ARG A 84 -3.58 -15.23 24.99
C ARG A 84 -2.59 -14.16 24.58
N PHE A 85 -2.99 -13.24 23.70
CA PHE A 85 -2.10 -12.25 23.11
C PHE A 85 -2.45 -10.82 23.58
N ASP A 86 -1.44 -9.99 23.67
CA ASP A 86 -1.62 -8.57 24.00
C ASP A 86 -2.08 -7.77 22.77
N ILE A 87 -1.60 -8.18 21.59
CA ILE A 87 -1.93 -7.55 20.30
C ILE A 87 -2.28 -8.63 19.28
N VAL A 88 -3.37 -8.44 18.55
CA VAL A 88 -3.77 -9.25 17.39
C VAL A 88 -3.68 -8.38 16.14
N VAL A 89 -2.84 -8.78 15.18
CA VAL A 89 -2.58 -8.02 13.95
C VAL A 89 -3.17 -8.77 12.75
N PRO A 90 -4.31 -8.33 12.21
CA PRO A 90 -4.91 -8.95 11.03
C PRO A 90 -4.10 -8.59 9.76
N LEU A 91 -3.70 -9.60 9.00
CA LEU A 91 -2.96 -9.44 7.74
C LEU A 91 -3.84 -9.56 6.50
N THR A 92 -5.08 -10.02 6.65
CA THR A 92 -6.07 -10.18 5.57
C THR A 92 -7.38 -9.51 5.94
N LEU A 93 -8.24 -9.25 4.96
CA LEU A 93 -9.58 -8.69 5.22
C LEU A 93 -10.45 -9.65 6.04
N ALA A 94 -10.37 -10.95 5.79
CA ALA A 94 -11.09 -11.95 6.57
C ALA A 94 -10.66 -11.95 8.05
N ALA A 95 -9.34 -11.89 8.30
CA ALA A 95 -8.82 -11.78 9.67
C ALA A 95 -9.16 -10.44 10.33
N LEU A 96 -9.23 -9.35 9.55
CA LEU A 96 -9.67 -8.04 10.03
C LEU A 96 -11.13 -8.07 10.47
N GLU A 97 -12.00 -8.71 9.69
CA GLU A 97 -13.40 -8.91 10.04
C GLU A 97 -13.55 -9.72 11.32
N GLU A 98 -12.81 -10.82 11.45
CA GLU A 98 -12.81 -11.63 12.66
C GLU A 98 -12.29 -10.85 13.87
N THR A 99 -11.19 -10.11 13.71
CA THR A 99 -10.65 -9.24 14.78
C THR A 99 -11.69 -8.20 15.21
N ARG A 100 -12.44 -7.61 14.28
CA ARG A 100 -13.46 -6.61 14.57
C ARG A 100 -14.65 -7.19 15.37
N ARG A 101 -15.07 -8.43 15.09
CA ARG A 101 -16.12 -9.11 15.86
C ARG A 101 -15.76 -9.25 17.32
N HIS A 102 -14.49 -9.47 17.61
CA HIS A 102 -13.97 -9.66 18.96
C HIS A 102 -13.28 -8.41 19.53
N ALA A 103 -13.42 -7.24 18.89
CA ALA A 103 -12.77 -6.00 19.33
C ALA A 103 -12.97 -5.65 20.81
N PRO A 104 -14.13 -5.89 21.44
CA PRO A 104 -14.32 -5.64 22.87
C PRO A 104 -13.40 -6.48 23.78
N LEU A 105 -12.83 -7.57 23.28
CA LEU A 105 -11.94 -8.47 24.03
C LEU A 105 -10.46 -8.11 23.87
N LEU A 106 -10.12 -7.13 23.02
CA LEU A 106 -8.75 -6.69 22.81
C LEU A 106 -8.15 -6.08 24.09
N LYS A 107 -7.02 -6.61 24.54
CA LYS A 107 -6.26 -6.05 25.66
C LYS A 107 -5.65 -4.69 25.31
N MET A 108 -5.21 -4.55 24.06
CA MET A 108 -4.71 -3.30 23.50
C MET A 108 -5.56 -2.93 22.29
N ALA A 109 -6.09 -1.71 22.29
CA ALA A 109 -6.89 -1.22 21.20
C ALA A 109 -6.04 -1.04 19.94
N LEU A 110 -6.10 -2.03 19.03
CA LEU A 110 -5.70 -1.80 17.64
C LEU A 110 -6.83 -1.00 16.99
N PRO A 111 -6.60 0.24 16.55
CA PRO A 111 -7.63 0.98 15.82
C PRO A 111 -8.05 0.17 14.60
N LEU A 112 -9.33 -0.15 14.51
CA LEU A 112 -9.87 -0.98 13.42
C LEU A 112 -10.82 -0.14 12.55
N PRO A 113 -10.75 -0.28 11.21
CA PRO A 113 -11.69 0.38 10.33
C PRO A 113 -13.09 -0.23 10.48
N THR A 114 -14.14 0.57 10.24
CA THR A 114 -15.51 0.06 10.17
C THR A 114 -15.71 -0.83 8.94
N ALA A 115 -16.73 -1.70 8.95
CA ALA A 115 -17.07 -2.52 7.78
C ALA A 115 -17.32 -1.66 6.55
N GLU A 116 -17.99 -0.52 6.73
CA GLU A 116 -18.33 0.39 5.65
C GLU A 116 -17.08 1.03 5.04
N SER A 117 -16.16 1.53 5.87
CA SER A 117 -14.91 2.11 5.34
C SER A 117 -14.02 1.05 4.69
N VAL A 118 -14.01 -0.20 5.19
CA VAL A 118 -13.32 -1.32 4.53
C VAL A 118 -13.93 -1.59 3.15
N ARG A 119 -15.26 -1.77 3.07
CA ARG A 119 -15.96 -2.03 1.81
C ARG A 119 -15.71 -0.92 0.78
N LEU A 120 -15.85 0.34 1.21
CA LEU A 120 -15.61 1.50 0.34
C LEU A 120 -14.17 1.54 -0.18
N CYS A 121 -13.17 1.32 0.69
CA CYS A 121 -11.76 1.39 0.30
C CYS A 121 -11.30 0.19 -0.54
N ASP A 122 -11.92 -1.00 -0.37
CA ASP A 122 -11.58 -2.21 -1.12
C ASP A 122 -12.11 -2.16 -2.56
N ASP A 123 -13.27 -1.53 -2.79
CA ASP A 123 -13.82 -1.29 -4.13
C ASP A 123 -13.18 -0.01 -4.74
N LYS A 124 -12.23 -0.20 -5.64
CA LYS A 124 -11.48 0.90 -6.27
C LYS A 124 -12.36 1.88 -7.03
N HIS A 125 -13.45 1.40 -7.64
CA HIS A 125 -14.37 2.25 -8.40
C HIS A 125 -15.22 3.11 -7.46
N GLU A 126 -15.87 2.52 -6.45
CA GLU A 126 -16.65 3.27 -5.45
C GLU A 126 -15.79 4.25 -4.67
N PHE A 127 -14.59 3.84 -4.25
CA PHE A 127 -13.63 4.70 -3.58
C PHE A 127 -13.27 5.92 -4.43
N ASN A 128 -12.93 5.72 -5.70
CA ASN A 128 -12.59 6.82 -6.60
C ASN A 128 -13.78 7.77 -6.82
N GLN A 129 -14.99 7.23 -7.00
CA GLN A 129 -16.21 8.05 -7.14
C GLN A 129 -16.49 8.88 -5.89
N ALA A 130 -16.37 8.28 -4.70
CA ALA A 130 -16.57 8.97 -3.44
C ALA A 130 -15.57 10.13 -3.27
N LEU A 131 -14.31 9.92 -3.63
CA LEU A 131 -13.29 10.97 -3.57
C LEU A 131 -13.51 12.08 -4.61
N VAL A 132 -13.92 11.74 -5.82
CA VAL A 132 -14.26 12.76 -6.84
C VAL A 132 -15.42 13.62 -6.34
N LYS A 133 -16.49 12.99 -5.81
CA LYS A 133 -17.64 13.68 -5.23
C LYS A 133 -17.26 14.57 -4.03
N ALA A 134 -16.26 14.17 -3.26
CA ALA A 134 -15.74 14.92 -2.12
C ALA A 134 -14.74 16.04 -2.50
N GLY A 135 -14.52 16.29 -3.80
CA GLY A 135 -13.65 17.37 -4.29
C GLY A 135 -12.19 17.01 -4.52
N PHE A 136 -11.81 15.71 -4.39
CA PHE A 136 -10.45 15.26 -4.65
C PHE A 136 -10.19 14.87 -6.12
N GLY A 137 -11.08 15.21 -7.05
CA GLY A 137 -11.02 14.78 -8.46
C GLY A 137 -9.67 15.06 -9.15
N ARG A 138 -8.96 16.12 -8.78
CA ARG A 138 -7.61 16.41 -9.29
C ARG A 138 -6.55 15.38 -8.90
N HIS A 139 -6.80 14.59 -7.83
CA HIS A 139 -5.89 13.57 -7.30
C HIS A 139 -6.32 12.15 -7.68
N ILE A 140 -7.38 12.01 -8.43
CA ILE A 140 -7.89 10.73 -8.92
C ILE A 140 -7.67 10.68 -10.44
N PRO A 141 -7.06 9.62 -10.99
CA PRO A 141 -7.02 9.45 -12.44
C PRO A 141 -8.44 9.45 -13.00
N LYS A 142 -8.68 10.13 -14.13
CA LYS A 142 -10.03 10.28 -14.69
C LYS A 142 -10.64 8.91 -14.96
N MET A 143 -11.88 8.72 -14.55
CA MET A 143 -12.65 7.51 -14.84
C MET A 143 -13.50 7.71 -16.10
N ALA A 144 -13.70 6.65 -16.87
CA ALA A 144 -14.68 6.64 -17.94
C ALA A 144 -16.07 6.70 -17.33
N GLN A 145 -16.74 7.82 -17.49
CA GLN A 145 -18.17 7.98 -17.17
C GLN A 145 -18.92 8.19 -18.49
N GLY A 146 -19.27 7.08 -19.14
CA GLY A 146 -19.94 7.16 -20.46
C GLY A 146 -19.07 7.74 -21.58
N LEU A 147 -17.82 8.07 -21.32
CA LEU A 147 -16.85 8.58 -22.28
C LEU A 147 -15.92 7.46 -22.70
N VAL A 148 -15.68 7.35 -23.99
CA VAL A 148 -14.60 6.53 -24.53
C VAL A 148 -13.27 7.19 -24.12
N LEU A 149 -12.51 6.52 -23.26
CA LEU A 149 -11.13 6.96 -22.98
C LEU A 149 -10.29 6.72 -24.23
N THR A 150 -9.51 7.70 -24.62
CA THR A 150 -8.52 7.52 -25.71
C THR A 150 -7.31 6.73 -25.16
N PRO A 151 -6.89 5.65 -25.81
CA PRO A 151 -5.68 4.94 -25.41
C PRO A 151 -4.44 5.86 -25.36
N PRO A 152 -3.50 5.65 -24.41
CA PRO A 152 -3.51 4.53 -23.47
C PRO A 152 -4.36 4.82 -22.21
N TYR A 153 -5.13 3.81 -21.78
CA TYR A 153 -5.83 3.81 -20.51
C TYR A 153 -5.64 2.47 -19.76
N ILE A 154 -6.09 2.39 -18.52
CA ILE A 154 -6.01 1.16 -17.72
C ILE A 154 -7.42 0.64 -17.43
N LEU A 155 -7.64 -0.63 -17.73
CA LEU A 155 -8.78 -1.40 -17.29
C LEU A 155 -8.44 -2.06 -15.96
N LYS A 156 -9.29 -1.91 -14.95
CA LYS A 156 -9.05 -2.42 -13.59
C LYS A 156 -10.24 -3.22 -13.09
N LYS A 157 -9.95 -4.33 -12.42
CA LYS A 157 -10.94 -5.00 -11.59
C LYS A 157 -11.23 -4.14 -10.35
N ARG A 158 -12.51 -4.00 -10.00
CA ARG A 158 -12.96 -3.18 -8.85
C ARG A 158 -12.36 -3.68 -7.56
N ILE A 159 -12.49 -4.97 -7.27
CA ILE A 159 -11.96 -5.64 -6.07
C ILE A 159 -10.84 -6.57 -6.49
N GLY A 160 -9.68 -6.48 -5.86
CA GLY A 160 -8.52 -7.33 -6.16
C GLY A 160 -7.22 -6.74 -5.64
N GLU A 161 -6.20 -7.57 -5.56
CA GLU A 161 -4.88 -7.27 -5.01
C GLU A 161 -3.78 -7.51 -6.06
N TRP A 162 -2.61 -6.92 -5.85
CA TRP A 162 -1.37 -7.21 -6.60
C TRP A 162 -1.46 -6.96 -8.11
N GLY A 163 -2.27 -5.99 -8.53
CA GLY A 163 -2.47 -5.70 -9.94
C GLY A 163 -3.27 -6.78 -10.70
N ASN A 164 -3.76 -7.81 -10.01
CA ASN A 164 -4.60 -8.83 -10.63
C ASN A 164 -5.86 -8.19 -11.24
N GLY A 165 -6.15 -8.53 -12.50
CA GLY A 165 -7.25 -7.93 -13.23
C GLY A 165 -7.00 -6.49 -13.68
N CYS A 166 -5.73 -6.04 -13.76
CA CYS A 166 -5.37 -4.77 -14.37
C CYS A 166 -4.73 -5.01 -15.75
N TYR A 167 -5.18 -4.26 -16.76
CA TYR A 167 -4.72 -4.37 -18.15
C TYR A 167 -4.51 -2.97 -18.72
N ILE A 168 -3.35 -2.75 -19.38
CA ILE A 168 -3.11 -1.51 -20.11
C ILE A 168 -3.67 -1.66 -21.52
N ILE A 169 -4.55 -0.77 -21.89
CA ILE A 169 -5.15 -0.67 -23.22
C ILE A 169 -4.38 0.41 -23.99
N ARG A 170 -3.58 0.00 -24.97
CA ARG A 170 -2.67 0.87 -25.73
C ARG A 170 -3.26 1.29 -27.07
N ASN A 171 -4.13 0.45 -27.62
CA ASN A 171 -4.69 0.58 -28.95
C ASN A 171 -6.03 -0.19 -29.07
N LYS A 172 -6.60 -0.20 -30.26
CA LYS A 172 -7.87 -0.90 -30.56
C LYS A 172 -7.76 -2.42 -30.45
N ASP A 173 -6.59 -3.00 -30.74
CA ASP A 173 -6.40 -4.45 -30.65
C ASP A 173 -6.43 -4.88 -29.17
N ASP A 174 -5.82 -4.11 -28.28
CA ASP A 174 -5.94 -4.32 -26.84
C ASP A 174 -7.39 -4.16 -26.35
N GLU A 175 -8.16 -3.20 -26.90
CA GLU A 175 -9.59 -3.02 -26.57
C GLU A 175 -10.41 -4.24 -26.97
N GLU A 176 -10.21 -4.74 -28.19
CA GLU A 176 -10.96 -5.91 -28.67
C GLU A 176 -10.58 -7.16 -27.86
N ALA A 177 -9.30 -7.35 -27.56
CA ALA A 177 -8.84 -8.46 -26.71
C ALA A 177 -9.40 -8.42 -25.28
N GLN A 178 -9.77 -7.25 -24.77
CA GLN A 178 -10.35 -7.09 -23.43
C GLN A 178 -11.82 -6.70 -23.45
N ARG A 179 -12.51 -6.80 -24.59
CA ARG A 179 -13.89 -6.35 -24.78
C ARG A 179 -14.87 -6.89 -23.76
N GLU A 180 -14.82 -8.18 -23.47
CA GLU A 180 -15.70 -8.82 -22.48
C GLU A 180 -15.53 -8.18 -21.09
N ARG A 181 -14.28 -7.92 -20.69
CA ARG A 181 -13.98 -7.29 -19.40
C ARG A 181 -14.32 -5.80 -19.35
N ILE A 182 -14.23 -5.11 -20.50
CA ILE A 182 -14.64 -3.70 -20.60
C ILE A 182 -16.14 -3.55 -20.38
N LEU A 183 -16.91 -4.56 -20.77
CA LEU A 183 -18.38 -4.61 -20.59
C LEU A 183 -18.80 -5.23 -19.25
N ASP A 184 -17.88 -5.84 -18.51
CA ASP A 184 -18.14 -6.48 -17.23
C ASP A 184 -18.24 -5.40 -16.10
N PRO A 185 -19.36 -5.35 -15.33
CA PRO A 185 -19.54 -4.40 -14.23
C PRO A 185 -18.51 -4.54 -13.10
N ASP A 186 -17.80 -5.67 -13.01
CA ASP A 186 -16.71 -5.86 -12.05
C ASP A 186 -15.43 -5.12 -12.46
N TYR A 187 -15.41 -4.53 -13.65
CA TYR A 187 -14.28 -3.76 -14.15
C TYR A 187 -14.67 -2.31 -14.43
N PHE A 188 -13.66 -1.44 -14.47
CA PHE A 188 -13.83 -0.06 -14.89
C PHE A 188 -12.56 0.45 -15.60
N CYS A 189 -12.76 1.38 -16.52
CA CYS A 189 -11.67 2.04 -17.24
C CYS A 189 -11.26 3.34 -16.56
N GLN A 190 -9.97 3.58 -16.50
CA GLN A 190 -9.40 4.76 -15.87
C GLN A 190 -8.21 5.30 -16.67
N GLU A 191 -7.96 6.61 -16.61
CA GLU A 191 -6.78 7.25 -17.19
C GLU A 191 -5.51 6.54 -16.72
N PHE A 192 -4.63 6.22 -17.66
CA PHE A 192 -3.32 5.68 -17.34
C PHE A 192 -2.38 6.78 -16.89
N ILE A 193 -1.88 6.69 -15.66
CA ILE A 193 -0.85 7.59 -15.16
C ILE A 193 0.54 7.05 -15.55
N PRO A 194 1.26 7.72 -16.46
CA PRO A 194 2.52 7.21 -16.99
C PRO A 194 3.64 7.19 -15.94
N GLY A 195 4.70 6.44 -16.27
CA GLY A 195 5.92 6.35 -15.49
C GLY A 195 6.04 5.05 -14.69
N SER A 196 7.30 4.65 -14.50
CA SER A 196 7.68 3.41 -13.82
C SER A 196 7.80 3.53 -12.31
N THR A 197 7.48 4.69 -11.74
CA THR A 197 7.55 4.92 -10.29
C THR A 197 6.17 4.85 -9.67
N GLU A 198 6.03 3.99 -8.66
CA GLU A 198 4.85 3.90 -7.81
C GLU A 198 5.25 3.98 -6.34
N PHE A 199 4.35 4.44 -5.51
CA PHE A 199 4.56 4.58 -4.08
C PHE A 199 3.51 3.80 -3.30
N ALA A 200 3.91 3.24 -2.15
CA ALA A 200 3.03 2.69 -1.14
C ALA A 200 3.32 3.38 0.19
N THR A 201 2.36 4.11 0.71
CA THR A 201 2.45 4.70 2.06
C THR A 201 1.59 3.90 3.02
N HIS A 202 2.26 3.19 3.93
CA HIS A 202 1.60 2.54 5.05
C HIS A 202 1.32 3.59 6.11
N ILE A 203 0.08 3.63 6.58
CA ILE A 203 -0.41 4.65 7.52
C ILE A 203 -1.15 3.97 8.66
N LEU A 204 -0.81 4.33 9.89
CA LEU A 204 -1.66 4.12 11.05
C LEU A 204 -2.42 5.43 11.30
N PHE A 205 -3.73 5.38 11.13
CA PHE A 205 -4.63 6.53 11.23
C PHE A 205 -5.54 6.36 12.44
N VAL A 206 -5.47 7.30 13.39
CA VAL A 206 -6.18 7.23 14.66
C VAL A 206 -6.79 8.60 14.95
N ASP A 207 -8.07 8.64 15.29
CA ASP A 207 -8.80 9.84 15.70
C ASP A 207 -8.59 11.03 14.76
N GLY A 208 -8.71 10.76 13.46
CA GLY A 208 -8.57 11.77 12.42
C GLY A 208 -7.12 12.24 12.15
N ARG A 209 -6.10 11.54 12.66
CA ARG A 209 -4.68 11.90 12.50
C ARG A 209 -3.82 10.73 12.05
N ILE A 210 -2.79 11.03 11.28
CA ILE A 210 -1.73 10.08 10.97
C ILE A 210 -0.77 10.04 12.16
N VAL A 211 -0.78 8.96 12.93
CA VAL A 211 0.13 8.78 14.08
C VAL A 211 1.44 8.13 13.68
N LYS A 212 1.42 7.33 12.61
CA LYS A 212 2.62 6.73 12.03
C LYS A 212 2.47 6.54 10.53
N ALA A 213 3.55 6.75 9.79
CA ALA A 213 3.60 6.45 8.37
C ALA A 213 4.97 5.92 7.93
N LEU A 214 4.97 5.02 6.95
CA LEU A 214 6.14 4.52 6.24
C LEU A 214 5.86 4.56 4.75
N ASN A 215 6.65 5.34 3.98
CA ASN A 215 6.48 5.46 2.55
C ASN A 215 7.58 4.70 1.80
N ILE A 216 7.18 3.86 0.87
CA ILE A 216 8.07 3.05 0.04
C ILE A 216 7.89 3.47 -1.41
N LYS A 217 8.99 3.82 -2.05
CA LYS A 217 9.09 4.10 -3.49
C LYS A 217 9.50 2.82 -4.21
N TYR A 218 8.77 2.47 -5.24
CA TYR A 218 9.09 1.40 -6.19
C TYR A 218 9.51 2.00 -7.52
N GLU A 219 10.54 1.45 -8.14
CA GLU A 219 10.85 1.62 -9.55
C GLU A 219 10.63 0.28 -10.23
N LEU A 220 9.68 0.23 -11.16
CA LEU A 220 9.30 -0.97 -11.89
C LEU A 220 10.02 -1.03 -13.23
N THR A 221 10.06 -2.20 -13.85
CA THR A 221 10.58 -2.39 -15.21
C THR A 221 9.45 -2.26 -16.23
N GLY A 222 9.76 -1.84 -17.45
CA GLY A 222 8.78 -1.67 -18.52
C GLY A 222 8.35 -0.22 -18.75
N GLU A 223 7.66 0.02 -19.86
CA GLU A 223 7.19 1.36 -20.28
C GLU A 223 5.90 1.76 -19.54
N ALA A 224 5.01 0.80 -19.35
CA ALA A 224 3.72 0.98 -18.69
C ALA A 224 3.52 -0.10 -17.60
N PRO A 225 4.35 -0.12 -16.55
CA PRO A 225 4.33 -1.22 -15.60
C PRO A 225 3.17 -1.15 -14.63
N ILE A 226 2.69 -2.35 -14.25
CA ILE A 226 1.70 -2.59 -13.21
C ILE A 226 2.40 -3.26 -12.02
N LYS A 227 2.35 -2.62 -10.85
CA LYS A 227 2.92 -3.18 -9.63
C LYS A 227 2.20 -4.48 -9.25
N GLY A 228 2.99 -5.51 -8.98
CA GLY A 228 2.51 -6.87 -8.72
C GLY A 228 2.58 -7.80 -9.92
N GLN A 229 2.50 -7.26 -11.14
CA GLN A 229 2.71 -8.01 -12.39
C GLN A 229 4.15 -7.85 -12.91
N ASP A 230 4.67 -6.64 -12.90
CA ASP A 230 5.98 -6.31 -13.42
C ASP A 230 7.08 -6.35 -12.36
N ALA A 231 8.30 -6.67 -12.78
CA ALA A 231 9.42 -6.83 -11.88
C ALA A 231 9.84 -5.50 -11.23
N GLU A 232 10.16 -5.55 -9.95
CA GLU A 232 10.71 -4.42 -9.22
C GLU A 232 12.21 -4.27 -9.50
N ARG A 233 12.59 -3.14 -10.08
CA ARG A 233 14.00 -2.77 -10.26
C ARG A 233 14.60 -2.22 -8.96
N LEU A 234 13.81 -1.47 -8.20
CA LEU A 234 14.24 -0.81 -6.99
C LEU A 234 13.08 -0.63 -6.01
N ARG A 235 13.35 -0.90 -4.73
CA ARG A 235 12.47 -0.58 -3.60
C ARG A 235 13.26 0.22 -2.58
N ILE A 236 12.76 1.39 -2.16
CA ILE A 236 13.48 2.24 -1.22
C ILE A 236 12.54 3.07 -0.34
N ILE A 237 12.84 3.13 0.97
CA ILE A 237 12.11 3.98 1.90
C ILE A 237 12.42 5.45 1.61
N ARG A 238 11.38 6.27 1.56
CA ARG A 238 11.45 7.72 1.31
C ARG A 238 10.46 8.47 2.20
N ARG A 239 10.76 9.73 2.49
CA ARG A 239 9.78 10.61 3.13
C ARG A 239 8.58 10.80 2.20
N CYS A 240 7.37 10.68 2.72
CA CYS A 240 6.15 11.05 2.02
C CYS A 240 5.95 12.57 2.12
N LYS A 241 5.62 13.21 0.99
CA LYS A 241 5.33 14.65 0.92
C LYS A 241 3.83 14.96 0.98
N TYR A 242 2.98 13.93 0.96
CA TYR A 242 1.54 14.06 0.74
C TYR A 242 0.72 13.56 1.93
N LEU A 243 1.31 13.50 3.13
CA LEU A 243 0.62 12.99 4.32
C LEU A 243 -0.61 13.83 4.67
N ASP A 244 -0.54 15.16 4.50
CA ASP A 244 -1.69 16.04 4.77
C ASP A 244 -2.87 15.73 3.83
N LEU A 245 -2.60 15.50 2.54
CA LEU A 245 -3.61 15.04 1.59
C LEU A 245 -4.19 13.69 2.00
N PHE A 246 -3.35 12.74 2.38
CA PHE A 246 -3.82 11.40 2.79
C PHE A 246 -4.63 11.47 4.08
N ALA A 247 -4.28 12.35 5.02
CA ALA A 247 -5.08 12.55 6.21
C ALA A 247 -6.48 13.11 5.88
N LEU A 248 -6.57 14.06 4.93
CA LEU A 248 -7.87 14.58 4.46
C LEU A 248 -8.71 13.48 3.80
N VAL A 249 -8.10 12.69 2.91
CA VAL A 249 -8.76 11.55 2.25
C VAL A 249 -9.28 10.54 3.28
N LEU A 250 -8.45 10.14 4.24
CA LEU A 250 -8.82 9.17 5.27
C LEU A 250 -9.95 9.68 6.19
N ARG A 251 -9.95 10.98 6.51
CA ARG A 251 -11.09 11.60 7.23
C ARG A 251 -12.38 11.53 6.41
N THR A 252 -12.29 11.83 5.12
CA THR A 252 -13.46 11.83 4.21
C THR A 252 -14.13 10.46 4.15
N VAL A 253 -13.34 9.37 4.13
CA VAL A 253 -13.86 8.00 4.14
C VAL A 253 -14.02 7.42 5.55
N GLN A 254 -13.94 8.26 6.58
CA GLN A 254 -14.09 7.91 8.01
C GLN A 254 -13.23 6.70 8.42
N TYR A 255 -12.00 6.66 7.87
CA TYR A 255 -11.08 5.54 8.11
C TYR A 255 -10.51 5.58 9.53
N GLN A 256 -10.25 4.41 10.09
CA GLN A 256 -9.48 4.19 11.31
C GLN A 256 -8.55 2.98 11.10
N GLY A 257 -7.38 3.01 11.74
CA GLY A 257 -6.48 1.89 11.78
C GLY A 257 -5.40 1.90 10.69
N LEU A 258 -4.92 0.71 10.36
CA LEU A 258 -3.80 0.51 9.45
C LEU A 258 -4.28 0.38 8.01
N CYS A 259 -3.72 1.17 7.10
CA CYS A 259 -3.95 1.04 5.67
C CYS A 259 -2.67 1.23 4.85
N CYS A 260 -2.79 0.97 3.54
CA CYS A 260 -1.74 1.25 2.57
C CYS A 260 -2.31 2.05 1.39
N VAL A 261 -1.85 3.29 1.23
CA VAL A 261 -2.21 4.17 0.11
C VAL A 261 -1.22 3.94 -1.02
N ASN A 262 -1.69 3.44 -2.17
CA ASN A 262 -0.91 3.31 -3.39
C ASN A 262 -1.14 4.52 -4.30
N TYR A 263 -0.07 5.13 -4.80
CA TYR A 263 -0.18 6.32 -5.64
C TYR A 263 1.00 6.46 -6.60
N LYS A 264 0.79 7.20 -7.68
CA LYS A 264 1.82 7.68 -8.59
C LYS A 264 1.95 9.19 -8.49
N VAL A 265 3.09 9.73 -8.94
CA VAL A 265 3.29 11.17 -9.03
C VAL A 265 3.59 11.54 -10.48
N ALA A 266 2.77 12.38 -11.06
CA ALA A 266 2.96 12.94 -12.38
C ALA A 266 2.91 14.47 -12.30
N LYS A 267 3.87 15.14 -12.93
CA LYS A 267 4.02 16.61 -12.93
C LYS A 267 3.99 17.22 -11.51
N GLY A 268 4.58 16.53 -10.53
CA GLY A 268 4.61 16.97 -9.13
C GLY A 268 3.32 16.75 -8.33
N GLN A 269 2.27 16.23 -8.95
CA GLN A 269 0.97 15.98 -8.36
C GLN A 269 0.80 14.48 -8.04
N PRO A 270 0.32 14.10 -6.84
CA PRO A 270 -0.01 12.72 -6.52
C PRO A 270 -1.36 12.34 -7.12
N PHE A 271 -1.41 11.14 -7.68
CA PHE A 271 -2.62 10.46 -8.15
C PHE A 271 -2.81 9.18 -7.33
N LEU A 272 -3.89 9.14 -6.55
CA LEU A 272 -4.25 7.97 -5.75
C LEU A 272 -4.77 6.87 -6.68
N LEU A 273 -4.23 5.68 -6.53
CA LEU A 273 -4.63 4.53 -7.32
C LEU A 273 -5.62 3.64 -6.57
N GLU A 274 -5.37 3.44 -5.27
CA GLU A 274 -6.19 2.65 -4.35
C GLU A 274 -5.77 2.88 -2.90
N ILE A 275 -6.64 2.53 -1.97
CA ILE A 275 -6.31 2.29 -0.57
C ILE A 275 -6.59 0.83 -0.26
N ASN A 276 -5.58 0.12 0.22
CA ASN A 276 -5.76 -1.20 0.80
C ASN A 276 -6.13 -1.03 2.28
N PRO A 277 -7.36 -1.36 2.72
CA PRO A 277 -7.83 -1.12 4.09
C PRO A 277 -7.33 -2.18 5.08
N ARG A 278 -6.06 -2.49 5.02
CA ARG A 278 -5.39 -3.54 5.80
C ARG A 278 -3.89 -3.36 5.82
N PHE A 279 -3.23 -4.24 6.58
CA PHE A 279 -1.78 -4.40 6.53
C PHE A 279 -1.29 -4.64 5.10
N GLY A 280 -0.27 -3.92 4.66
CA GLY A 280 0.35 -4.11 3.35
C GLY A 280 1.68 -4.87 3.46
N GLY A 281 1.95 -5.84 2.57
CA GLY A 281 3.10 -6.73 2.67
C GLY A 281 4.46 -6.05 2.80
N SER A 282 4.65 -4.91 2.16
CA SER A 282 5.92 -4.19 2.26
C SER A 282 6.16 -3.49 3.62
N LEU A 283 5.14 -3.45 4.49
CA LEU A 283 5.30 -3.02 5.88
C LEU A 283 5.91 -4.12 6.75
N ALA A 284 5.80 -5.39 6.36
CA ALA A 284 6.15 -6.55 7.18
C ALA A 284 7.48 -6.42 7.95
N PRO A 285 8.62 -6.10 7.33
CA PRO A 285 9.89 -5.97 8.05
C PRO A 285 10.00 -4.71 8.92
N TYR A 286 9.03 -3.80 8.86
CA TYR A 286 9.08 -2.49 9.55
C TYR A 286 7.93 -2.28 10.53
N PHE A 287 6.98 -3.24 10.63
CA PHE A 287 5.79 -3.08 11.47
C PHE A 287 6.10 -2.85 12.95
N PHE A 288 7.20 -3.40 13.44
CA PHE A 288 7.65 -3.13 14.82
C PHE A 288 7.70 -1.63 15.16
N SER A 289 7.97 -0.78 14.17
CA SER A 289 8.04 0.68 14.37
C SER A 289 6.66 1.34 14.54
N PHE A 290 5.59 0.61 14.37
CA PHE A 290 4.22 1.04 14.59
C PHE A 290 3.69 0.66 15.98
N LEU A 291 4.30 -0.34 16.64
CA LEU A 291 3.84 -0.86 17.94
C LEU A 291 3.70 0.20 19.03
N ASN A 292 4.66 1.13 19.12
CA ASN A 292 4.65 2.17 20.13
C ASN A 292 3.54 3.22 19.93
N HIS A 293 2.75 3.08 18.88
CA HIS A 293 1.61 3.94 18.55
C HIS A 293 0.27 3.19 18.68
N LEU A 294 0.30 1.94 19.18
CA LEU A 294 -0.88 1.14 19.52
C LEU A 294 -1.07 1.22 21.03
N HIS A 295 -2.18 1.80 21.45
CA HIS A 295 -2.51 2.01 22.87
C HIS A 295 -3.86 1.42 23.22
#